data_5cdbdcccbe29d82e8c79572dd44162d5
#
_entry.id   5cdbdcccbe29d82e8c79572dd44162d5
#
_cell.length_a   1.000
_cell.length_b   1.000
_cell.length_c   1.000
_cell.angle_alpha   90.00
_cell.angle_beta   90.00
_cell.angle_gamma   90.00
#
_symmetry.space_group_name_H-M   'P 1'
#
loop_
_entity.id
_entity.type
_entity.pdbx_description
1 polymer ?
#
loop_
_entity_poly.entity_id
_entity_poly.type
_entity_poly.pdbx_seq_one_letter_code
_entity_poly.pdbx_strand_id
1 'polypeptide(L)'
;KFSSFITLFTTCFNLAWQEITYVTEANVNDDRKGFYTQAINYYMRFLGMGVLLLIPVVYVIYPFFINESYSAAKVYVPLYLFATIASVISEFLGEIFTATKMNRYLFWTTVTSGTLNVISVHVLIPIWGVQGASLSLLIGFCVNTVMRLIILRKEISISLDLKFLGFFILLAVVVSMVYIHGAIWSNIISFVIVGVICLFVFKDILLQILQSIKLKKNKKA
;
A
#
# COMPACT_ATOMS: atom_id res chain seq x y z
N LYS A 1 -16.96 8.58 7.03
CA LYS A 1 -16.11 9.44 7.90
C LYS A 1 -14.67 8.92 8.02
N PHE A 2 -14.41 7.62 8.18
CA PHE A 2 -13.05 7.07 8.18
C PHE A 2 -12.36 7.23 6.82
N SER A 3 -13.08 6.99 5.74
CA SER A 3 -12.58 7.19 4.38
C SER A 3 -12.08 8.62 4.16
N SER A 4 -12.83 9.63 4.61
CA SER A 4 -12.45 11.05 4.45
C SER A 4 -11.15 11.40 5.18
N PHE A 5 -10.89 10.79 6.34
CA PHE A 5 -9.64 11.01 7.08
C PHE A 5 -8.43 10.38 6.36
N ILE A 6 -8.60 9.14 5.87
CA ILE A 6 -7.57 8.47 5.07
C ILE A 6 -7.28 9.26 3.79
N THR A 7 -8.33 9.72 3.09
CA THR A 7 -8.18 10.53 1.88
C THR A 7 -7.42 11.83 2.15
N LEU A 8 -7.73 12.53 3.24
CA LEU A 8 -7.03 13.77 3.60
C LEU A 8 -5.54 13.52 3.88
N PHE A 9 -5.24 12.47 4.64
CA PHE A 9 -3.85 12.08 4.93
C PHE A 9 -3.08 11.69 3.66
N THR A 10 -3.67 10.87 2.79
CA THR A 10 -3.05 10.47 1.52
C THR A 10 -2.88 11.64 0.58
N THR A 11 -3.85 12.59 0.53
CA THR A 11 -3.72 13.79 -0.30
C THR A 11 -2.57 14.68 0.16
N CYS A 12 -2.44 14.94 1.46
CA CYS A 12 -1.30 15.70 1.99
C CYS A 12 0.04 15.02 1.71
N PHE A 13 0.09 13.68 1.85
CA PHE A 13 1.29 12.92 1.53
C PHE A 13 1.64 12.99 0.04
N ASN A 14 0.65 12.82 -0.84
CA ASN A 14 0.85 12.87 -2.29
C ASN A 14 1.32 14.25 -2.75
N LEU A 15 0.80 15.34 -2.18
CA LEU A 15 1.29 16.69 -2.47
C LEU A 15 2.76 16.88 -2.08
N ALA A 16 3.16 16.42 -0.89
CA ALA A 16 4.55 16.48 -0.45
C ALA A 16 5.45 15.59 -1.34
N TRP A 17 4.98 14.42 -1.71
CA TRP A 17 5.71 13.52 -2.61
C TRP A 17 5.87 14.11 -4.00
N GLN A 18 4.83 14.72 -4.54
CA GLN A 18 4.86 15.41 -5.83
C GLN A 18 5.93 16.50 -5.84
N GLU A 19 5.98 17.34 -4.81
CA GLU A 19 7.01 18.39 -4.67
C GLU A 19 8.42 17.80 -4.65
N ILE A 20 8.66 16.74 -3.85
CA ILE A 20 9.94 16.06 -3.77
C ILE A 20 10.36 15.49 -5.14
N THR A 21 9.44 14.88 -5.88
CA THR A 21 9.72 14.32 -7.22
C THR A 21 10.08 15.41 -8.22
N TYR A 22 9.39 16.55 -8.22
CA TYR A 22 9.73 17.70 -9.08
C TYR A 22 11.11 18.27 -8.76
N VAL A 23 11.44 18.43 -7.48
CA VAL A 23 12.78 18.90 -7.06
C VAL A 23 13.88 17.92 -7.47
N THR A 24 13.62 16.61 -7.36
CA THR A 24 14.56 15.56 -7.78
C THR A 24 14.79 15.57 -9.29
N GLU A 25 13.74 15.80 -10.09
CA GLU A 25 13.87 15.89 -11.55
C GLU A 25 14.54 17.19 -12.00
N ALA A 26 14.39 18.29 -11.25
CA ALA A 26 15.04 19.57 -11.55
C ALA A 26 16.55 19.55 -11.24
N ASN A 27 16.96 18.80 -10.23
CA ASN A 27 18.36 18.62 -9.85
C ASN A 27 18.92 17.38 -10.55
N VAL A 28 19.38 17.55 -11.80
CA VAL A 28 19.97 16.51 -12.64
C VAL A 28 21.32 16.05 -12.07
N ASN A 29 21.31 15.38 -10.92
CA ASN A 29 22.47 14.71 -10.35
C ASN A 29 22.30 13.18 -10.43
N ASP A 30 23.42 12.49 -10.59
CA ASP A 30 23.60 11.10 -11.03
C ASP A 30 22.83 9.98 -10.30
N ASP A 31 22.11 10.22 -9.20
CA ASP A 31 21.51 9.16 -8.38
C ASP A 31 19.95 9.10 -8.40
N ARG A 32 19.36 9.58 -9.48
CA ARG A 32 17.91 9.52 -9.73
C ARG A 32 17.33 8.10 -9.58
N LYS A 33 18.05 7.11 -10.12
CA LYS A 33 17.69 5.69 -10.01
C LYS A 33 17.67 5.21 -8.56
N GLY A 34 18.71 5.53 -7.79
CA GLY A 34 18.83 5.15 -6.38
C GLY A 34 17.71 5.74 -5.55
N PHE A 35 17.43 7.03 -5.73
CA PHE A 35 16.36 7.74 -5.03
C PHE A 35 14.99 7.08 -5.26
N TYR A 36 14.55 6.91 -6.51
CA TYR A 36 13.25 6.30 -6.80
C TYR A 36 13.17 4.84 -6.39
N THR A 37 14.25 4.08 -6.54
CA THR A 37 14.31 2.69 -6.07
C THR A 37 14.09 2.59 -4.57
N GLN A 38 14.79 3.42 -3.78
CA GLN A 38 14.64 3.43 -2.33
C GLN A 38 13.24 3.90 -1.91
N ALA A 39 12.78 5.01 -2.46
CA ALA A 39 11.46 5.57 -2.15
C ALA A 39 10.32 4.57 -2.41
N ILE A 40 10.30 3.93 -3.59
CA ILE A 40 9.28 2.94 -3.95
C ILE A 40 9.33 1.74 -3.00
N ASN A 41 10.52 1.16 -2.75
CA ASN A 41 10.65 0.00 -1.88
C ASN A 41 10.26 0.32 -0.43
N TYR A 42 10.67 1.48 0.12
CA TYR A 42 10.26 1.89 1.47
C TYR A 42 8.75 2.15 1.57
N TYR A 43 8.18 2.81 0.57
CA TYR A 43 6.75 3.08 0.55
C TYR A 43 5.91 1.80 0.48
N MET A 44 6.29 0.86 -0.38
CA MET A 44 5.63 -0.45 -0.47
C MET A 44 5.75 -1.25 0.83
N ARG A 45 6.92 -1.22 1.48
CA ARG A 45 7.12 -1.85 2.79
C ARG A 45 6.24 -1.21 3.86
N PHE A 46 6.21 0.12 3.93
CA PHE A 46 5.43 0.86 4.92
C PHE A 46 3.93 0.59 4.78
N LEU A 47 3.38 0.74 3.59
CA LEU A 47 1.96 0.48 3.34
C LEU A 47 1.61 -1.00 3.51
N GLY A 48 2.44 -1.91 2.99
CA GLY A 48 2.21 -3.34 3.11
C GLY A 48 2.17 -3.79 4.58
N MET A 49 3.15 -3.40 5.39
CA MET A 49 3.15 -3.73 6.81
C MET A 49 2.03 -3.02 7.58
N GLY A 50 1.72 -1.78 7.21
CA GLY A 50 0.61 -1.01 7.79
C GLY A 50 -0.74 -1.68 7.60
N VAL A 51 -1.04 -2.19 6.40
CA VAL A 51 -2.32 -2.90 6.16
C VAL A 51 -2.38 -4.23 6.91
N LEU A 52 -1.27 -4.98 6.97
CA LEU A 52 -1.23 -6.23 7.71
C LEU A 52 -1.46 -6.04 9.21
N LEU A 53 -1.02 -4.92 9.78
CA LEU A 53 -1.36 -4.52 11.16
C LEU A 53 -2.81 -4.06 11.29
N LEU A 54 -3.33 -3.36 10.28
CA LEU A 54 -4.68 -2.80 10.32
C LEU A 54 -5.77 -3.90 10.26
N ILE A 55 -5.55 -4.98 9.52
CA ILE A 55 -6.52 -6.08 9.37
C ILE A 55 -6.98 -6.65 10.73
N PRO A 56 -6.10 -7.14 11.61
CA PRO A 56 -6.53 -7.65 12.91
C PRO A 56 -7.09 -6.57 13.84
N VAL A 57 -6.61 -5.32 13.74
CA VAL A 57 -7.18 -4.19 14.49
C VAL A 57 -8.64 -3.95 14.09
N VAL A 58 -8.92 -3.94 12.78
CA VAL A 58 -10.29 -3.79 12.28
C VAL A 58 -11.17 -4.94 12.77
N TYR A 59 -10.66 -6.17 12.83
CA TYR A 59 -11.42 -7.29 13.37
C TYR A 59 -11.94 -7.05 14.79
N VAL A 60 -11.06 -6.52 15.67
CA VAL A 60 -11.39 -6.25 17.08
C VAL A 60 -12.32 -5.05 17.21
N ILE A 61 -12.09 -4.00 16.41
CA ILE A 61 -12.86 -2.74 16.50
C ILE A 61 -14.23 -2.84 15.82
N TYR A 62 -14.38 -3.71 14.82
CA TYR A 62 -15.59 -3.83 14.00
C TYR A 62 -16.88 -3.92 14.80
N PRO A 63 -17.01 -4.77 15.84
CA PRO A 63 -18.26 -4.90 16.62
C PRO A 63 -18.64 -3.62 17.39
N PHE A 64 -17.68 -2.75 17.71
CA PHE A 64 -17.94 -1.53 18.49
C PHE A 64 -18.44 -0.36 17.64
N PHE A 65 -18.10 -0.35 16.33
CA PHE A 65 -18.39 0.78 15.45
C PHE A 65 -19.44 0.48 14.39
N ILE A 66 -19.73 -0.79 14.14
CA ILE A 66 -20.61 -1.22 13.05
C ILE A 66 -21.78 -2.01 13.60
N ASN A 67 -22.99 -1.59 13.20
CA ASN A 67 -24.22 -2.25 13.60
C ASN A 67 -24.24 -3.71 13.13
N GLU A 68 -24.86 -4.59 13.90
CA GLU A 68 -25.00 -6.03 13.62
C GLU A 68 -25.62 -6.32 12.23
N SER A 69 -26.51 -5.44 11.75
CA SER A 69 -27.10 -5.54 10.41
C SER A 69 -26.06 -5.60 9.27
N TYR A 70 -24.83 -5.11 9.51
CA TYR A 70 -23.72 -5.11 8.56
C TYR A 70 -22.64 -6.15 8.88
N SER A 71 -22.92 -7.10 9.77
CA SER A 71 -21.95 -8.14 10.19
C SER A 71 -21.43 -8.97 9.02
N ALA A 72 -22.26 -9.25 8.01
CA ALA A 72 -21.87 -9.93 6.79
C ALA A 72 -20.77 -9.19 5.98
N ALA A 73 -20.69 -7.87 6.10
CA ALA A 73 -19.67 -7.08 5.40
C ALA A 73 -18.27 -7.25 6.00
N LYS A 74 -18.15 -7.77 7.22
CA LYS A 74 -16.88 -8.01 7.89
C LYS A 74 -15.93 -8.87 7.06
N VAL A 75 -16.44 -9.90 6.40
CA VAL A 75 -15.63 -10.84 5.59
C VAL A 75 -14.96 -10.16 4.40
N TYR A 76 -15.50 -9.05 3.91
CA TYR A 76 -14.99 -8.35 2.73
C TYR A 76 -13.87 -7.35 3.03
N VAL A 77 -13.66 -7.02 4.30
CA VAL A 77 -12.72 -5.99 4.75
C VAL A 77 -11.28 -6.23 4.30
N PRO A 78 -10.67 -7.43 4.45
CA PRO A 78 -9.29 -7.64 4.02
C PRO A 78 -9.09 -7.38 2.54
N LEU A 79 -9.99 -7.90 1.70
CA LEU A 79 -9.90 -7.73 0.26
C LEU A 79 -10.01 -6.27 -0.16
N TYR A 80 -10.93 -5.52 0.46
CA TYR A 80 -11.09 -4.08 0.23
C TYR A 80 -9.87 -3.28 0.69
N LEU A 81 -9.26 -3.64 1.83
CA LEU A 81 -8.04 -2.99 2.32
C LEU A 81 -6.86 -3.21 1.36
N PHE A 82 -6.71 -4.41 0.80
CA PHE A 82 -5.68 -4.66 -0.22
C PHE A 82 -5.94 -3.88 -1.51
N ALA A 83 -7.19 -3.76 -1.94
CA ALA A 83 -7.55 -2.92 -3.08
C ALA A 83 -7.21 -1.45 -2.83
N THR A 84 -7.50 -0.94 -1.65
CA THR A 84 -7.17 0.44 -1.24
C THR A 84 -5.66 0.68 -1.28
N ILE A 85 -4.85 -0.24 -0.76
CA ILE A 85 -3.39 -0.10 -0.79
C ILE A 85 -2.84 -0.17 -2.21
N ALA A 86 -3.35 -1.08 -3.04
CA ALA A 86 -2.96 -1.12 -4.45
C ALA A 86 -3.29 0.20 -5.16
N SER A 87 -4.43 0.83 -4.84
CA SER A 87 -4.78 2.17 -5.32
C SER A 87 -3.75 3.22 -4.88
N VAL A 88 -3.46 3.28 -3.58
CA VAL A 88 -2.53 4.26 -3.01
C VAL A 88 -1.11 4.10 -3.57
N ILE A 89 -0.63 2.87 -3.75
CA ILE A 89 0.66 2.61 -4.42
C ILE A 89 0.61 3.08 -5.88
N SER A 90 -0.49 2.80 -6.57
CA SER A 90 -0.67 3.24 -7.95
C SER A 90 -0.62 4.77 -8.08
N GLU A 91 -1.29 5.50 -7.19
CA GLU A 91 -1.26 6.97 -7.16
C GLU A 91 0.17 7.49 -6.93
N PHE A 92 0.86 6.95 -5.92
CA PHE A 92 2.25 7.30 -5.62
C PHE A 92 3.18 7.13 -6.85
N LEU A 93 3.04 6.02 -7.59
CA LEU A 93 3.79 5.81 -8.82
C LEU A 93 3.36 6.79 -9.93
N GLY A 94 2.09 7.20 -9.93
CA GLY A 94 1.54 8.17 -10.88
C GLY A 94 2.22 9.53 -10.79
N GLU A 95 2.56 9.99 -9.59
CA GLU A 95 3.27 11.26 -9.38
C GLU A 95 4.67 11.26 -10.01
N ILE A 96 5.34 10.11 -10.02
CA ILE A 96 6.64 9.97 -10.71
C ILE A 96 6.48 10.18 -12.21
N PHE A 97 5.41 9.63 -12.83
CA PHE A 97 5.13 9.85 -14.25
C PHE A 97 4.83 11.31 -14.56
N THR A 98 4.11 11.99 -13.66
CA THR A 98 3.80 13.41 -13.80
C THR A 98 5.06 14.27 -13.72
N ALA A 99 5.92 14.04 -12.73
CA ALA A 99 7.19 14.75 -12.56
C ALA A 99 8.16 14.52 -13.73
N THR A 100 8.22 13.29 -14.24
CA THR A 100 9.08 12.92 -15.38
C THR A 100 8.49 13.29 -16.75
N LYS A 101 7.32 13.94 -16.76
CA LYS A 101 6.57 14.33 -17.98
C LYS A 101 6.16 13.15 -18.86
N MET A 102 6.05 11.96 -18.30
CA MET A 102 5.62 10.74 -18.99
C MET A 102 4.09 10.54 -18.97
N ASN A 103 3.31 11.61 -19.16
CA ASN A 103 1.84 11.63 -19.03
C ASN A 103 1.13 10.66 -19.95
N ARG A 104 1.74 10.32 -21.11
CA ARG A 104 1.19 9.32 -22.03
C ARG A 104 1.08 7.94 -21.38
N TYR A 105 2.09 7.52 -20.63
CA TYR A 105 2.06 6.24 -19.92
C TYR A 105 1.07 6.28 -18.76
N LEU A 106 0.99 7.40 -18.04
CA LEU A 106 0.00 7.61 -16.97
C LEU A 106 -1.43 7.43 -17.52
N PHE A 107 -1.75 8.05 -18.66
CA PHE A 107 -3.06 7.92 -19.32
C PHE A 107 -3.36 6.46 -19.68
N TRP A 108 -2.48 5.80 -20.41
CA TRP A 108 -2.74 4.44 -20.89
C TRP A 108 -2.83 3.42 -19.76
N THR A 109 -2.00 3.52 -18.72
CA THR A 109 -2.10 2.62 -17.56
C THR A 109 -3.43 2.80 -16.83
N THR A 110 -3.90 4.03 -16.69
CA THR A 110 -5.18 4.34 -16.05
C THR A 110 -6.37 3.84 -16.87
N VAL A 111 -6.38 4.09 -18.18
CA VAL A 111 -7.45 3.63 -19.07
C VAL A 111 -7.52 2.11 -19.12
N THR A 112 -6.39 1.44 -19.29
CA THR A 112 -6.33 -0.03 -19.35
C THR A 112 -6.84 -0.66 -18.04
N SER A 113 -6.37 -0.17 -16.91
CA SER A 113 -6.79 -0.70 -15.60
C SER A 113 -8.25 -0.40 -15.29
N GLY A 114 -8.74 0.79 -15.65
CA GLY A 114 -10.13 1.16 -15.50
C GLY A 114 -11.06 0.29 -16.36
N THR A 115 -10.69 0.07 -17.60
CA THR A 115 -11.44 -0.83 -18.50
C THR A 115 -11.48 -2.26 -17.96
N LEU A 116 -10.32 -2.77 -17.49
CA LEU A 116 -10.26 -4.09 -16.88
C LEU A 116 -11.10 -4.19 -15.61
N ASN A 117 -11.10 -3.14 -14.77
CA ASN A 117 -11.97 -3.10 -13.59
C ASN A 117 -13.45 -3.18 -13.99
N VAL A 118 -13.90 -2.40 -14.96
CA VAL A 118 -15.31 -2.43 -15.46
C VAL A 118 -15.68 -3.83 -15.95
N ILE A 119 -14.83 -4.45 -16.75
CA ILE A 119 -15.05 -5.82 -17.24
C ILE A 119 -15.13 -6.80 -16.06
N SER A 120 -14.17 -6.71 -15.12
CA SER A 120 -14.12 -7.57 -13.94
C SER A 120 -15.35 -7.42 -13.06
N VAL A 121 -15.86 -6.19 -12.87
CA VAL A 121 -17.10 -5.93 -12.11
C VAL A 121 -18.27 -6.69 -12.73
N HIS A 122 -18.46 -6.58 -14.06
CA HIS A 122 -19.56 -7.25 -14.75
C HIS A 122 -19.51 -8.79 -14.66
N VAL A 123 -18.29 -9.34 -14.62
CA VAL A 123 -18.10 -10.81 -14.51
C VAL A 123 -18.19 -11.29 -13.07
N LEU A 124 -17.59 -10.56 -12.12
CA LEU A 124 -17.41 -11.05 -10.74
C LEU A 124 -18.60 -10.76 -9.83
N ILE A 125 -19.34 -9.68 -10.03
CA ILE A 125 -20.52 -9.37 -9.19
C ILE A 125 -21.61 -10.44 -9.32
N PRO A 126 -21.99 -10.92 -10.51
CA PRO A 126 -22.98 -11.99 -10.61
C PRO A 126 -22.60 -13.30 -9.92
N ILE A 127 -21.27 -13.57 -9.81
CA ILE A 127 -20.76 -14.82 -9.23
C ILE A 127 -20.57 -14.70 -7.70
N TRP A 128 -20.00 -13.58 -7.25
CA TRP A 128 -19.56 -13.41 -5.85
C TRP A 128 -20.16 -12.19 -5.15
N GLY A 129 -21.13 -11.50 -5.76
CA GLY A 129 -21.79 -10.34 -5.16
C GLY A 129 -20.79 -9.24 -4.76
N VAL A 130 -20.92 -8.74 -3.53
CA VAL A 130 -20.07 -7.65 -3.01
C VAL A 130 -18.57 -8.03 -2.94
N GLN A 131 -18.25 -9.32 -2.71
CA GLN A 131 -16.85 -9.80 -2.82
C GLN A 131 -16.29 -9.62 -4.23
N GLY A 132 -17.12 -9.91 -5.24
CA GLY A 132 -16.76 -9.70 -6.65
C GLY A 132 -16.42 -8.25 -6.95
N ALA A 133 -17.17 -7.29 -6.37
CA ALA A 133 -16.86 -5.88 -6.51
C ALA A 133 -15.50 -5.50 -5.88
N SER A 134 -15.22 -5.97 -4.68
CA SER A 134 -13.93 -5.71 -4.01
C SER A 134 -12.76 -6.36 -4.74
N LEU A 135 -12.96 -7.56 -5.28
CA LEU A 135 -11.94 -8.28 -6.05
C LEU A 135 -11.67 -7.60 -7.38
N SER A 136 -12.70 -7.08 -8.06
CA SER A 136 -12.52 -6.35 -9.32
C SER A 136 -11.71 -5.06 -9.12
N LEU A 137 -11.93 -4.33 -8.03
CA LEU A 137 -11.12 -3.19 -7.64
C LEU A 137 -9.67 -3.59 -7.41
N LEU A 138 -9.44 -4.66 -6.66
CA LEU A 138 -8.09 -5.18 -6.42
C LEU A 138 -7.37 -5.53 -7.71
N ILE A 139 -8.05 -6.25 -8.62
CA ILE A 139 -7.50 -6.61 -9.94
C ILE A 139 -7.14 -5.35 -10.73
N GLY A 140 -8.05 -4.38 -10.83
CA GLY A 140 -7.82 -3.14 -11.56
C GLY A 140 -6.61 -2.38 -11.04
N PHE A 141 -6.51 -2.16 -9.72
CA PHE A 141 -5.39 -1.43 -9.12
C PHE A 141 -4.08 -2.22 -9.12
N CYS A 142 -4.12 -3.55 -8.96
CA CYS A 142 -2.93 -4.38 -9.10
C CYS A 142 -2.36 -4.32 -10.51
N VAL A 143 -3.21 -4.42 -11.53
CA VAL A 143 -2.78 -4.29 -12.93
C VAL A 143 -2.19 -2.91 -13.19
N ASN A 144 -2.84 -1.84 -12.71
CA ASN A 144 -2.32 -0.48 -12.83
C ASN A 144 -0.92 -0.34 -12.20
N THR A 145 -0.79 -0.81 -10.95
CA THR A 145 0.49 -0.78 -10.21
C THR A 145 1.58 -1.57 -10.95
N VAL A 146 1.27 -2.79 -11.40
CA VAL A 146 2.23 -3.64 -12.13
C VAL A 146 2.67 -3.00 -13.44
N MET A 147 1.72 -2.47 -14.23
CA MET A 147 2.05 -1.78 -15.49
C MET A 147 2.97 -0.58 -15.23
N ARG A 148 2.66 0.25 -14.24
CA ARG A 148 3.48 1.40 -13.85
C ARG A 148 4.88 0.99 -13.41
N LEU A 149 5.00 -0.03 -12.58
CA LEU A 149 6.31 -0.56 -12.14
C LEU A 149 7.14 -1.10 -13.30
N ILE A 150 6.52 -1.81 -14.26
CA ILE A 150 7.21 -2.31 -15.46
C ILE A 150 7.75 -1.14 -16.30
N ILE A 151 6.94 -0.11 -16.51
CA ILE A 151 7.36 1.08 -17.29
C ILE A 151 8.48 1.82 -16.57
N LEU A 152 8.35 2.09 -15.27
CA LEU A 152 9.38 2.76 -14.48
C LEU A 152 10.69 1.96 -14.43
N ARG A 153 10.59 0.62 -14.37
CA ARG A 153 11.76 -0.25 -14.46
C ARG A 153 12.47 -0.10 -15.82
N LYS A 154 11.71 0.06 -16.90
CA LYS A 154 12.26 0.22 -18.26
C LYS A 154 12.87 1.62 -18.47
N GLU A 155 12.18 2.67 -18.03
CA GLU A 155 12.55 4.07 -18.31
C GLU A 155 13.58 4.62 -17.31
N ILE A 156 13.47 4.29 -16.03
CA ILE A 156 14.31 4.81 -14.94
C ILE A 156 15.25 3.73 -14.38
N SER A 157 15.10 2.47 -14.81
CA SER A 157 15.88 1.33 -14.33
C SER A 157 15.74 1.06 -12.82
N ILE A 158 14.55 1.31 -12.24
CA ILE A 158 14.30 1.02 -10.83
C ILE A 158 14.44 -0.47 -10.53
N SER A 159 14.83 -0.82 -9.31
CA SER A 159 14.89 -2.19 -8.81
C SER A 159 13.87 -2.42 -7.69
N LEU A 160 13.10 -3.51 -7.81
CA LEU A 160 12.09 -3.88 -6.83
C LEU A 160 12.61 -4.99 -5.92
N ASP A 161 12.26 -4.92 -4.65
CA ASP A 161 12.54 -5.99 -3.69
C ASP A 161 11.49 -7.11 -3.82
N LEU A 162 11.70 -7.98 -4.81
CA LEU A 162 10.82 -9.12 -5.06
C LEU A 162 10.77 -10.10 -3.89
N LYS A 163 11.82 -10.16 -3.06
CA LYS A 163 11.83 -11.02 -1.86
C LYS A 163 10.82 -10.52 -0.83
N PHE A 164 10.82 -9.21 -0.60
CA PHE A 164 9.83 -8.59 0.28
C PHE A 164 8.41 -8.77 -0.29
N LEU A 165 8.20 -8.58 -1.59
CA LEU A 165 6.89 -8.74 -2.21
C LEU A 165 6.34 -10.17 -2.05
N GLY A 166 7.16 -11.20 -2.29
CA GLY A 166 6.78 -12.60 -2.08
C GLY A 166 6.45 -12.89 -0.61
N PHE A 167 7.27 -12.40 0.32
CA PHE A 167 7.03 -12.52 1.75
C PHE A 167 5.73 -11.81 2.17
N PHE A 168 5.49 -10.60 1.67
CA PHE A 168 4.27 -9.83 1.93
C PHE A 168 3.02 -10.59 1.46
N ILE A 169 3.01 -11.14 0.24
CA ILE A 169 1.87 -11.90 -0.29
C ILE A 169 1.57 -13.12 0.59
N LEU A 170 2.60 -13.88 0.97
CA LEU A 170 2.42 -15.03 1.86
C LEU A 170 1.80 -14.61 3.20
N LEU A 171 2.33 -13.56 3.81
CA LEU A 171 1.85 -13.06 5.10
C LEU A 171 0.42 -12.48 4.98
N ALA A 172 0.10 -11.82 3.86
CA ALA A 172 -1.23 -11.30 3.57
C ALA A 172 -2.29 -12.42 3.50
N VAL A 173 -1.95 -13.54 2.86
CA VAL A 173 -2.84 -14.71 2.81
C VAL A 173 -3.05 -15.28 4.22
N VAL A 174 -2.00 -15.47 5.00
CA VAL A 174 -2.08 -16.00 6.37
C VAL A 174 -2.93 -15.10 7.26
N VAL A 175 -2.65 -13.78 7.27
CA VAL A 175 -3.41 -12.81 8.09
C VAL A 175 -4.87 -12.75 7.67
N SER A 176 -5.16 -12.82 6.37
CA SER A 176 -6.55 -12.85 5.87
C SER A 176 -7.28 -14.13 6.27
N MET A 177 -6.62 -15.29 6.25
CA MET A 177 -7.20 -16.54 6.72
C MET A 177 -7.50 -16.50 8.23
N VAL A 178 -6.57 -15.96 9.02
CA VAL A 178 -6.79 -15.74 10.46
C VAL A 178 -7.94 -14.77 10.71
N TYR A 179 -8.08 -13.73 9.91
CA TYR A 179 -9.18 -12.78 10.01
C TYR A 179 -10.54 -13.44 9.72
N ILE A 180 -10.63 -14.27 8.67
CA ILE A 180 -11.90 -14.88 8.23
C ILE A 180 -12.34 -16.00 9.17
N HIS A 181 -11.42 -16.88 9.57
CA HIS A 181 -11.72 -18.11 10.30
C HIS A 181 -11.36 -18.05 11.79
N GLY A 182 -10.60 -17.04 12.21
CA GLY A 182 -10.07 -16.94 13.57
C GLY A 182 -11.04 -16.30 14.56
N ALA A 183 -10.85 -16.66 15.83
CA ALA A 183 -11.49 -16.01 16.97
C ALA A 183 -10.78 -14.67 17.31
N ILE A 184 -11.33 -13.90 18.26
CA ILE A 184 -10.74 -12.64 18.74
C ILE A 184 -9.29 -12.85 19.20
N TRP A 185 -9.00 -13.90 19.94
CA TRP A 185 -7.67 -14.21 20.46
C TRP A 185 -6.64 -14.49 19.35
N SER A 186 -7.04 -15.21 18.30
CA SER A 186 -6.14 -15.48 17.16
C SER A 186 -5.83 -14.20 16.38
N ASN A 187 -6.75 -13.24 16.29
CA ASN A 187 -6.48 -11.95 15.69
C ASN A 187 -5.57 -11.06 16.54
N ILE A 188 -5.69 -11.11 17.88
CA ILE A 188 -4.77 -10.43 18.79
C ILE A 188 -3.36 -11.01 18.67
N ILE A 189 -3.22 -12.32 18.65
CA ILE A 189 -1.93 -13.00 18.44
C ILE A 189 -1.33 -12.62 17.08
N SER A 190 -2.15 -12.63 16.02
CA SER A 190 -1.75 -12.20 14.69
C SER A 190 -1.22 -10.77 14.68
N PHE A 191 -1.88 -9.84 15.38
CA PHE A 191 -1.42 -8.46 15.53
C PHE A 191 -0.04 -8.37 16.18
N VAL A 192 0.19 -9.13 17.27
CA VAL A 192 1.49 -9.15 17.95
C VAL A 192 2.58 -9.72 17.05
N ILE A 193 2.30 -10.84 16.36
CA ILE A 193 3.27 -11.48 15.44
C ILE A 193 3.63 -10.52 14.30
N VAL A 194 2.64 -9.93 13.64
CA VAL A 194 2.87 -8.96 12.54
C VAL A 194 3.60 -7.72 13.08
N GLY A 195 3.30 -7.27 14.30
CA GLY A 195 4.00 -6.17 14.96
C GLY A 195 5.48 -6.46 15.15
N VAL A 196 5.82 -7.65 15.63
CA VAL A 196 7.23 -8.09 15.76
C VAL A 196 7.91 -8.15 14.40
N ILE A 197 7.26 -8.71 13.40
CA ILE A 197 7.79 -8.76 12.03
C ILE A 197 8.02 -7.33 11.50
N CYS A 198 7.09 -6.41 11.75
CA CYS A 198 7.22 -5.01 11.37
C CYS A 198 8.47 -4.37 11.98
N LEU A 199 8.73 -4.59 13.26
CA LEU A 199 9.95 -4.10 13.91
C LEU A 199 11.22 -4.65 13.27
N PHE A 200 11.23 -5.92 12.85
CA PHE A 200 12.36 -6.51 12.13
C PHE A 200 12.53 -5.91 10.74
N VAL A 201 11.45 -5.71 9.98
CA VAL A 201 11.49 -5.12 8.64
C VAL A 201 12.02 -3.68 8.65
N PHE A 202 11.69 -2.91 9.71
CA PHE A 202 12.11 -1.52 9.86
C PHE A 202 13.30 -1.31 10.81
N LYS A 203 13.98 -2.40 11.22
CA LYS A 203 15.10 -2.35 12.15
C LYS A 203 16.15 -1.30 11.80
N ASP A 204 16.58 -1.25 10.54
CA ASP A 204 17.63 -0.34 10.09
C ASP A 204 17.21 1.13 10.21
N ILE A 205 15.97 1.44 9.83
CA ILE A 205 15.40 2.79 9.97
C ILE A 205 15.27 3.18 11.44
N LEU A 206 14.78 2.27 12.27
CA LEU A 206 14.66 2.50 13.71
C LEU A 206 16.02 2.77 14.37
N LEU A 207 17.05 2.02 13.99
CA LEU A 207 18.42 2.22 14.50
C LEU A 207 18.98 3.59 14.06
N GLN A 208 18.76 4.01 12.82
CA GLN A 208 19.18 5.33 12.33
C GLN A 208 18.48 6.47 13.10
N ILE A 209 17.17 6.35 13.35
CA ILE A 209 16.43 7.34 14.14
C ILE A 209 16.95 7.42 15.57
N LEU A 210 17.17 6.27 16.21
CA LEU A 210 17.69 6.21 17.59
C LEU A 210 19.10 6.84 17.69
N GLN A 211 19.97 6.58 16.72
CA GLN A 211 21.30 7.21 16.64
C GLN A 211 21.21 8.72 16.48
N SER A 212 20.32 9.19 15.61
CA SER A 212 20.11 10.63 15.36
C SER A 212 19.60 11.35 16.62
N ILE A 213 18.69 10.73 17.37
CA ILE A 213 18.17 11.26 18.63
C ILE A 213 19.30 11.32 19.68
N LYS A 214 20.12 10.27 19.77
CA LYS A 214 21.24 10.19 20.72
C LYS A 214 22.30 11.27 20.46
N LEU A 215 22.61 11.53 19.17
CA LEU A 215 23.53 12.60 18.76
C LEU A 215 22.97 13.99 19.06
N LYS A 216 21.66 14.23 18.88
CA LYS A 216 21.03 15.51 19.26
C LYS A 216 21.03 15.73 20.78
N LYS A 217 20.87 14.68 21.58
CA LYS A 217 20.90 14.77 23.04
C LYS A 217 22.29 15.10 23.56
N ASN A 218 23.33 14.51 22.97
CA ASN A 218 24.74 14.79 23.34
C ASN A 218 25.25 16.19 22.89
N LYS A 219 24.57 16.84 21.91
CA LYS A 219 24.89 18.22 21.51
C LYS A 219 24.20 19.28 22.38
N LYS A 220 23.23 18.89 23.23
CA LYS A 220 22.52 19.80 24.13
C LYS A 220 22.95 19.67 25.59
N ALA A 221 23.79 18.69 25.89
CA ALA A 221 24.48 18.55 27.19
C ALA A 221 25.91 19.07 27.09
#